data_4a5ff115a2c4008245090878307ee74a
#
_entry.id   4a5ff115a2c4008245090878307ee74a
#
_cell.length_a   1.000
_cell.length_b   1.000
_cell.length_c   1.000
_cell.angle_alpha   90.00
_cell.angle_beta   90.00
_cell.angle_gamma   90.00
#
_symmetry.space_group_name_H-M   'P 1'
#
loop_
_entity.id
_entity.type
_entity.pdbx_description
1 polymer ?
#
loop_
_entity_poly.entity_id
_entity_poly.type
_entity_poly.pdbx_seq_one_letter_code
_entity_poly.pdbx_strand_id
1 'polypeptide(L)'
;MLAPFHRFPADCSSSPTPVFVNRLMDKFVTTKKHGEPEKNITEEPLKKKSKGDSGGDVADNIEAPEYRQQKENSERDAAAAPSDISKSPHYNPTQPRLREYPKHTEGKSHARSFVSAWFDKYKWAEYSQERDAVFCFACRHFASPGYGNAEDTFVKSGFRRWKKAHGKDGAFGKHLKSQLHKMSCIAWADYKRHKADKTSVSQNISEAYKKKVLQNRHYVRTLGEIILLTATQDIAQRGHREGDAELNPGNVRKFLKVIAKHDPVIAERVKSGPKNEKYTSSAIQNEMIDTFACMVREEIAECVRACQYFSVQADEAKDVSKTEQLALVLRFFDEASQCVQECFVSFTNLAFWDAAHITDVILRSLGQLGLDHKSFLVGLGFDGASVMSGGTSGVQKRIREKAPLAYYVHVMDTG
;
A
#
# COMPACT_ATOMS: atom_id res chain seq x y z
N MET A 1 32.62 5.40 21.59
CA MET A 1 32.04 6.18 22.69
C MET A 1 31.22 7.26 22.01
N LEU A 2 29.92 7.12 21.98
CA LEU A 2 29.01 8.18 21.54
C LEU A 2 29.02 9.23 22.65
N ALA A 3 29.27 10.49 22.30
CA ALA A 3 29.13 11.58 23.24
C ALA A 3 27.70 11.59 23.79
N PRO A 4 27.48 11.84 25.09
CA PRO A 4 26.16 11.88 25.63
C PRO A 4 25.42 13.06 25.01
N PHE A 5 24.37 12.78 24.25
CA PHE A 5 23.39 13.80 23.88
C PHE A 5 22.89 14.45 25.16
N HIS A 6 23.07 15.75 25.26
CA HIS A 6 22.65 16.54 26.40
C HIS A 6 21.20 16.28 26.75
N ARG A 7 20.96 16.02 28.04
CA ARG A 7 19.63 15.87 28.64
C ARG A 7 18.80 17.10 28.28
N PHE A 8 17.70 16.84 27.58
CA PHE A 8 16.61 17.79 27.46
C PHE A 8 16.13 18.24 28.86
N PRO A 9 15.61 19.47 29.03
CA PRO A 9 15.05 19.86 30.31
C PRO A 9 13.97 18.89 30.75
N ALA A 10 14.04 18.50 32.03
CA ALA A 10 13.35 17.33 32.58
C ALA A 10 11.80 17.40 32.60
N ASP A 11 11.19 18.46 32.09
CA ASP A 11 9.73 18.69 32.22
C ASP A 11 8.92 18.40 30.94
N CYS A 12 9.55 18.05 29.81
CA CYS A 12 8.85 17.62 28.59
C CYS A 12 9.45 16.35 27.97
N SER A 13 10.17 15.54 28.74
CA SER A 13 10.73 14.25 28.27
C SER A 13 9.64 13.18 28.28
N SER A 14 8.65 13.26 27.40
CA SER A 14 7.84 12.10 27.07
C SER A 14 8.64 11.24 26.11
N SER A 15 9.35 10.23 26.63
CA SER A 15 9.60 9.00 25.84
C SER A 15 8.31 8.66 25.09
N PRO A 16 8.37 8.17 23.84
CA PRO A 16 7.17 7.90 23.08
C PRO A 16 6.20 7.09 23.93
N THR A 17 5.04 7.68 24.24
CA THR A 17 4.08 7.07 25.16
C THR A 17 3.68 5.72 24.61
N PRO A 18 3.32 4.73 25.44
CA PRO A 18 2.82 3.43 24.99
C PRO A 18 1.69 3.56 23.96
N VAL A 19 0.92 4.64 24.02
CA VAL A 19 -0.13 4.99 23.06
C VAL A 19 0.44 5.31 21.69
N PHE A 20 1.54 6.06 21.61
CA PHE A 20 2.23 6.39 20.36
C PHE A 20 2.81 5.13 19.70
N VAL A 21 3.48 4.28 20.49
CA VAL A 21 4.05 3.01 20.00
C VAL A 21 2.96 2.10 19.45
N ASN A 22 1.84 1.95 20.17
CA ASN A 22 0.71 1.14 19.72
C ASN A 22 0.09 1.70 18.43
N ARG A 23 -0.10 3.00 18.34
CA ARG A 23 -0.62 3.68 17.12
C ARG A 23 0.31 3.48 15.93
N LEU A 24 1.62 3.59 16.14
CA LEU A 24 2.64 3.33 15.12
C LEU A 24 2.58 1.88 14.62
N MET A 25 2.49 0.92 15.54
CA MET A 25 2.39 -0.50 15.21
C MET A 25 1.08 -0.85 14.51
N ASP A 26 -0.03 -0.24 14.89
CA ASP A 26 -1.32 -0.42 14.21
C ASP A 26 -1.26 0.13 12.78
N LYS A 27 -0.72 1.33 12.56
CA LYS A 27 -0.45 1.89 11.22
C LYS A 27 0.45 0.94 10.42
N PHE A 28 1.57 0.47 10.98
CA PHE A 28 2.51 -0.43 10.31
C PHE A 28 1.86 -1.74 9.83
N VAL A 29 1.07 -2.39 10.68
CA VAL A 29 0.42 -3.67 10.35
C VAL A 29 -0.75 -3.47 9.36
N THR A 30 -1.37 -2.28 9.32
CA THR A 30 -2.51 -1.97 8.43
C THR A 30 -2.08 -1.40 7.09
N THR A 31 -0.98 -0.63 7.01
CA THR A 31 -0.55 0.11 5.82
C THR A 31 0.05 -0.79 4.73
N LYS A 32 0.56 -1.99 5.06
CA LYS A 32 1.03 -2.97 4.04
C LYS A 32 -0.05 -3.48 3.06
N LYS A 33 -1.18 -2.79 2.92
CA LYS A 33 -2.22 -3.10 1.91
C LYS A 33 -2.05 -2.40 0.57
N HIS A 34 -1.22 -1.39 0.43
CA HIS A 34 -1.06 -0.64 -0.82
C HIS A 34 0.39 -0.19 -1.02
N GLY A 35 1.16 -1.03 -1.68
CA GLY A 35 2.40 -0.61 -2.33
C GLY A 35 2.09 -0.24 -3.77
N GLU A 36 1.85 1.03 -4.08
CA GLU A 36 2.11 1.56 -5.40
C GLU A 36 3.61 1.83 -5.51
N PRO A 37 4.28 1.44 -6.62
CA PRO A 37 5.69 1.74 -6.79
C PRO A 37 5.86 3.22 -7.13
N GLU A 38 6.50 3.97 -6.25
CA GLU A 38 7.04 5.28 -6.59
C GLU A 38 8.00 5.14 -7.78
N LYS A 39 7.81 5.98 -8.78
CA LYS A 39 8.65 6.08 -9.97
C LYS A 39 10.04 6.55 -9.57
N ASN A 40 10.99 5.64 -9.50
CA ASN A 40 12.39 5.94 -9.39
C ASN A 40 12.90 6.61 -10.67
N ILE A 41 13.51 7.77 -10.48
CA ILE A 41 14.31 8.50 -11.47
C ILE A 41 15.58 7.67 -11.72
N THR A 42 15.81 7.42 -12.99
CA THR A 42 16.85 6.62 -13.61
C THR A 42 18.27 7.02 -13.21
N GLU A 43 19.03 6.06 -12.70
CA GLU A 43 20.48 5.98 -12.92
C GLU A 43 20.79 4.72 -13.74
N GLU A 44 21.55 4.88 -14.81
CA GLU A 44 21.94 3.82 -15.72
C GLU A 44 22.90 2.81 -15.05
N PRO A 45 22.76 1.50 -15.27
CA PRO A 45 23.73 0.53 -14.78
C PRO A 45 24.77 0.17 -15.86
N LEU A 46 26.02 0.25 -15.46
CA LEU A 46 27.18 -0.30 -16.13
C LEU A 46 27.05 -1.81 -16.40
N LYS A 47 27.23 -2.19 -17.65
CA LYS A 47 27.26 -3.57 -18.13
C LYS A 47 28.35 -4.41 -17.48
N LYS A 48 28.02 -5.54 -16.87
CA LYS A 48 28.92 -6.70 -16.72
C LYS A 48 28.29 -7.95 -17.30
N LYS A 49 29.01 -8.54 -18.26
CA LYS A 49 28.73 -9.86 -18.86
C LYS A 49 29.06 -10.98 -17.86
N SER A 50 28.21 -11.99 -17.76
CA SER A 50 28.64 -13.34 -17.43
C SER A 50 27.70 -14.39 -18.00
N LYS A 51 28.34 -15.47 -18.44
CA LYS A 51 27.86 -16.63 -19.20
C LYS A 51 26.90 -17.51 -18.40
N GLY A 52 26.12 -18.28 -19.20
CA GLY A 52 25.12 -19.21 -18.78
C GLY A 52 25.62 -20.44 -17.99
N ASP A 53 24.67 -21.08 -17.38
CA ASP A 53 24.51 -22.53 -17.54
C ASP A 53 23.08 -22.96 -17.15
N SER A 54 22.66 -24.06 -17.77
CA SER A 54 21.35 -24.69 -17.80
C SER A 54 21.07 -25.50 -16.54
N GLY A 55 19.81 -25.57 -16.12
CA GLY A 55 19.32 -26.57 -15.17
C GLY A 55 17.89 -26.27 -14.77
N GLY A 56 16.94 -27.02 -15.36
CA GLY A 56 15.53 -26.92 -15.03
C GLY A 56 15.21 -27.57 -13.69
N ASP A 57 14.26 -26.96 -13.00
CA ASP A 57 13.38 -27.68 -12.08
C ASP A 57 12.03 -26.93 -12.00
N VAL A 58 11.00 -27.73 -12.26
CA VAL A 58 9.59 -27.33 -12.26
C VAL A 58 9.16 -27.21 -10.80
N ALA A 59 8.86 -26.01 -10.36
CA ALA A 59 8.17 -25.78 -9.10
C ALA A 59 6.83 -25.11 -9.38
N ASP A 60 5.76 -25.80 -9.04
CA ASP A 60 4.37 -25.37 -9.09
C ASP A 60 4.17 -24.03 -8.35
N ASN A 61 4.05 -22.95 -9.11
CA ASN A 61 3.54 -21.68 -8.62
C ASN A 61 2.01 -21.71 -8.64
N ILE A 62 1.40 -21.98 -7.50
CA ILE A 62 0.00 -21.67 -7.27
C ILE A 62 -0.07 -20.15 -6.95
N GLU A 63 -0.18 -19.34 -7.98
CA GLU A 63 -0.51 -17.92 -7.84
C GLU A 63 -1.94 -17.76 -7.32
N ALA A 64 -2.11 -16.98 -6.27
CA ALA A 64 -3.42 -16.55 -5.78
C ALA A 64 -4.10 -15.68 -6.86
N PRO A 65 -5.41 -15.86 -7.13
CA PRO A 65 -6.07 -15.20 -8.25
C PRO A 65 -6.06 -13.67 -8.05
N GLU A 66 -5.59 -12.97 -9.07
CA GLU A 66 -5.65 -11.52 -9.27
C GLU A 66 -7.09 -11.00 -9.35
N TYR A 67 -7.74 -10.88 -8.21
CA TYR A 67 -9.13 -10.39 -8.14
C TYR A 67 -9.24 -8.85 -8.26
N ARG A 68 -8.13 -8.13 -8.31
CA ARG A 68 -8.10 -6.67 -8.27
C ARG A 68 -7.84 -5.97 -9.60
N GLN A 69 -7.03 -6.53 -10.49
CA GLN A 69 -6.88 -6.00 -11.85
C GLN A 69 -8.16 -6.13 -12.67
N GLN A 70 -9.05 -7.06 -12.29
CA GLN A 70 -10.36 -7.21 -12.94
C GLN A 70 -11.34 -6.06 -12.61
N LYS A 71 -11.16 -5.32 -11.52
CA LYS A 71 -12.05 -4.23 -11.15
C LYS A 71 -11.83 -2.98 -12.02
N GLU A 72 -10.59 -2.66 -12.34
CA GLU A 72 -10.27 -1.51 -13.21
C GLU A 72 -10.56 -1.79 -14.69
N ASN A 73 -10.38 -3.03 -15.15
CA ASN A 73 -10.78 -3.45 -16.50
C ASN A 73 -12.30 -3.56 -16.61
N SER A 74 -13.00 -3.96 -15.56
CA SER A 74 -14.47 -4.00 -15.55
C SER A 74 -15.11 -2.62 -15.54
N GLU A 75 -14.45 -1.60 -14.99
CA GLU A 75 -14.91 -0.22 -15.02
C GLU A 75 -14.75 0.43 -16.42
N ARG A 76 -13.71 0.07 -17.18
CA ARG A 76 -13.56 0.51 -18.58
C ARG A 76 -14.55 -0.16 -19.53
N ASP A 77 -14.86 -1.44 -19.33
CA ASP A 77 -15.86 -2.18 -20.12
C ASP A 77 -17.31 -1.89 -19.67
N ALA A 78 -17.52 -1.49 -18.42
CA ALA A 78 -18.83 -1.05 -17.90
C ALA A 78 -19.34 0.24 -18.57
N ALA A 79 -18.45 1.08 -19.11
CA ALA A 79 -18.82 2.24 -19.91
C ALA A 79 -19.53 1.87 -21.23
N ALA A 80 -19.39 0.63 -21.70
CA ALA A 80 -20.04 0.11 -22.92
C ALA A 80 -21.39 -0.60 -22.65
N ALA A 81 -21.71 -0.94 -21.41
CA ALA A 81 -22.97 -1.62 -21.08
C ALA A 81 -24.14 -0.64 -20.97
N PRO A 82 -25.38 -1.06 -21.41
CA PRO A 82 -26.57 -0.21 -21.24
C PRO A 82 -26.82 0.12 -19.77
N SER A 83 -27.39 1.31 -19.53
CA SER A 83 -27.63 1.80 -18.17
C SER A 83 -28.79 1.10 -17.47
N ASP A 84 -29.69 0.48 -18.22
CA ASP A 84 -30.97 -0.10 -17.82
C ASP A 84 -30.91 -1.61 -17.51
N ILE A 85 -29.74 -2.24 -17.53
CA ILE A 85 -29.52 -3.63 -17.10
C ILE A 85 -28.67 -3.70 -15.83
N SER A 86 -28.58 -4.88 -15.21
CA SER A 86 -27.86 -5.06 -13.93
C SER A 86 -26.40 -4.59 -13.99
N LYS A 87 -26.00 -3.74 -13.04
CA LYS A 87 -24.63 -3.19 -12.93
C LYS A 87 -23.72 -4.02 -12.02
N SER A 88 -24.28 -4.95 -11.26
CA SER A 88 -23.54 -5.73 -10.27
C SER A 88 -24.15 -7.14 -10.12
N PRO A 89 -23.31 -8.16 -9.81
CA PRO A 89 -23.78 -9.51 -9.54
C PRO A 89 -24.69 -9.63 -8.31
N HIS A 90 -24.79 -8.56 -7.50
CA HIS A 90 -25.70 -8.52 -6.35
C HIS A 90 -27.18 -8.42 -6.74
N TYR A 91 -27.47 -7.94 -7.93
CA TYR A 91 -28.83 -7.82 -8.45
C TYR A 91 -29.26 -9.12 -9.15
N ASN A 92 -30.55 -9.23 -9.41
CA ASN A 92 -31.08 -10.28 -10.28
C ASN A 92 -31.02 -9.80 -11.75
N PRO A 93 -31.06 -10.73 -12.73
CA PRO A 93 -31.19 -10.37 -14.13
C PRO A 93 -32.34 -9.43 -14.38
N THR A 94 -32.11 -8.36 -15.14
CA THR A 94 -33.14 -7.38 -15.48
C THR A 94 -34.08 -7.94 -16.55
N GLN A 95 -35.31 -8.28 -16.18
CA GLN A 95 -36.30 -8.97 -17.01
C GLN A 95 -37.62 -8.21 -17.09
N PRO A 96 -37.65 -7.03 -17.74
CA PRO A 96 -38.87 -6.23 -17.87
C PRO A 96 -39.88 -6.96 -18.73
N ARG A 97 -41.09 -7.20 -18.20
CA ARG A 97 -42.22 -7.81 -18.94
C ARG A 97 -43.10 -6.68 -19.52
N LEU A 98 -42.77 -6.30 -20.77
CA LEU A 98 -43.49 -5.28 -21.50
C LEU A 98 -44.76 -5.85 -22.16
N ARG A 99 -45.78 -5.01 -22.37
CA ARG A 99 -46.99 -5.38 -23.15
C ARG A 99 -46.63 -5.62 -24.61
N GLU A 100 -45.76 -4.78 -25.16
CA GLU A 100 -45.23 -4.90 -26.52
C GLU A 100 -43.72 -4.60 -26.53
N TYR A 101 -42.97 -5.36 -27.31
CA TYR A 101 -41.55 -5.14 -27.57
C TYR A 101 -41.36 -4.57 -28.97
N PRO A 102 -40.30 -3.76 -29.19
CA PRO A 102 -39.99 -3.20 -30.51
C PRO A 102 -39.87 -4.28 -31.59
N LYS A 103 -40.55 -4.03 -32.74
CA LYS A 103 -40.51 -4.97 -33.87
C LYS A 103 -39.49 -4.54 -34.90
N HIS A 104 -38.63 -5.45 -35.29
CA HIS A 104 -37.63 -5.22 -36.33
C HIS A 104 -37.87 -6.12 -37.53
N THR A 105 -37.72 -5.51 -38.71
CA THR A 105 -37.78 -6.21 -39.98
C THR A 105 -36.38 -6.47 -40.47
N GLU A 106 -35.98 -7.76 -40.61
CA GLU A 106 -34.73 -8.13 -41.22
C GLU A 106 -34.94 -8.55 -42.69
N GLY A 107 -34.63 -7.64 -43.61
CA GLY A 107 -34.82 -7.85 -45.04
C GLY A 107 -36.30 -7.98 -45.43
N LYS A 108 -36.66 -8.91 -46.33
CA LYS A 108 -38.03 -9.20 -46.80
C LYS A 108 -38.87 -10.08 -45.83
N SER A 109 -38.42 -10.29 -44.58
CA SER A 109 -39.13 -11.16 -43.63
C SER A 109 -40.11 -10.36 -42.76
N HIS A 110 -41.12 -11.07 -42.16
CA HIS A 110 -42.02 -10.46 -41.20
C HIS A 110 -41.27 -9.86 -40.01
N ALA A 111 -41.76 -8.73 -39.51
CA ALA A 111 -41.19 -8.08 -38.32
C ALA A 111 -41.23 -9.01 -37.12
N ARG A 112 -40.13 -9.06 -36.39
CA ARG A 112 -39.94 -9.88 -35.18
C ARG A 112 -39.55 -9.01 -34.02
N SER A 113 -39.91 -9.46 -32.80
CA SER A 113 -39.57 -8.80 -31.56
C SER A 113 -39.07 -9.79 -30.53
N PHE A 114 -38.54 -9.31 -29.43
CA PHE A 114 -38.31 -10.10 -28.22
C PHE A 114 -39.65 -10.64 -27.70
N VAL A 115 -39.67 -11.75 -27.00
CA VAL A 115 -40.88 -12.37 -26.42
C VAL A 115 -40.64 -12.61 -24.93
N SER A 116 -41.52 -12.07 -24.07
CA SER A 116 -41.40 -12.17 -22.61
C SER A 116 -41.32 -13.60 -22.07
N ALA A 117 -41.97 -14.56 -22.74
CA ALA A 117 -41.91 -15.97 -22.39
C ALA A 117 -40.47 -16.57 -22.45
N TRP A 118 -39.56 -15.89 -23.11
CA TRP A 118 -38.15 -16.33 -23.14
C TRP A 118 -37.50 -16.18 -21.78
N PHE A 119 -37.90 -15.27 -20.92
CA PHE A 119 -37.42 -15.17 -19.54
C PHE A 119 -37.75 -16.41 -18.70
N ASP A 120 -38.86 -17.07 -19.00
CA ASP A 120 -39.26 -18.28 -18.29
C ASP A 120 -38.34 -19.45 -18.62
N LYS A 121 -37.85 -19.51 -19.85
CA LYS A 121 -36.94 -20.52 -20.36
C LYS A 121 -35.45 -20.17 -20.11
N TYR A 122 -35.10 -18.91 -20.24
CA TYR A 122 -33.69 -18.43 -20.17
C TYR A 122 -33.51 -17.47 -18.98
N LYS A 123 -33.35 -18.05 -17.79
CA LYS A 123 -33.22 -17.27 -16.52
C LYS A 123 -31.99 -16.38 -16.48
N TRP A 124 -31.01 -16.63 -17.35
CA TRP A 124 -29.79 -15.83 -17.50
C TRP A 124 -29.99 -14.58 -18.36
N ALA A 125 -31.09 -14.51 -19.12
CA ALA A 125 -31.33 -13.43 -20.07
C ALA A 125 -31.70 -12.13 -19.35
N GLU A 126 -31.05 -11.02 -19.69
CA GLU A 126 -31.40 -9.67 -19.36
C GLU A 126 -31.79 -8.92 -20.63
N TYR A 127 -32.83 -8.11 -20.57
CA TYR A 127 -33.25 -7.31 -21.71
C TYR A 127 -33.08 -5.82 -21.43
N SER A 128 -32.30 -5.17 -22.29
CA SER A 128 -32.15 -3.71 -22.31
C SER A 128 -33.20 -3.11 -23.22
N GLN A 129 -34.06 -2.23 -22.67
CA GLN A 129 -35.02 -1.43 -23.44
C GLN A 129 -34.28 -0.33 -24.23
N GLU A 130 -33.23 0.24 -23.64
CA GLU A 130 -32.37 1.27 -24.25
C GLU A 130 -31.80 0.80 -25.59
N ARG A 131 -31.30 -0.45 -25.63
CA ARG A 131 -30.66 -1.02 -26.83
C ARG A 131 -31.56 -2.00 -27.61
N ASP A 132 -32.76 -2.31 -27.12
CA ASP A 132 -33.62 -3.39 -27.62
C ASP A 132 -32.81 -4.67 -27.90
N ALA A 133 -32.11 -5.16 -26.88
CA ALA A 133 -31.16 -6.24 -27.00
C ALA A 133 -31.14 -7.14 -25.76
N VAL A 134 -30.83 -8.43 -25.95
CA VAL A 134 -30.65 -9.40 -24.86
C VAL A 134 -29.16 -9.56 -24.55
N PHE A 135 -28.89 -9.54 -23.27
CA PHE A 135 -27.57 -9.81 -22.67
C PHE A 135 -27.62 -11.04 -21.78
N CYS A 136 -26.45 -11.64 -21.50
CA CYS A 136 -26.34 -12.72 -20.57
C CYS A 136 -25.79 -12.24 -19.23
N PHE A 137 -26.64 -12.26 -18.19
CA PHE A 137 -26.24 -11.91 -16.82
C PHE A 137 -25.04 -12.72 -16.34
N ALA A 138 -25.10 -14.05 -16.49
CA ALA A 138 -24.03 -14.93 -16.03
C ALA A 138 -22.68 -14.61 -16.71
N CYS A 139 -22.69 -14.45 -18.04
CA CYS A 139 -21.44 -14.17 -18.77
C CYS A 139 -20.92 -12.75 -18.52
N ARG A 140 -21.78 -11.77 -18.28
CA ARG A 140 -21.38 -10.40 -17.99
C ARG A 140 -20.71 -10.27 -16.62
N HIS A 141 -21.16 -10.98 -15.62
CA HIS A 141 -20.71 -10.82 -14.24
C HIS A 141 -19.74 -11.90 -13.74
N PHE A 142 -19.71 -13.07 -14.40
CA PHE A 142 -18.97 -14.24 -13.91
C PHE A 142 -18.06 -14.90 -14.96
N ALA A 143 -17.87 -14.27 -16.13
CA ALA A 143 -16.91 -14.80 -17.10
C ALA A 143 -15.47 -14.66 -16.57
N SER A 144 -14.71 -15.77 -16.62
CA SER A 144 -13.28 -15.73 -16.31
C SER A 144 -12.45 -15.58 -17.59
N PRO A 145 -11.37 -14.79 -17.59
CA PRO A 145 -10.40 -14.74 -18.67
C PRO A 145 -9.80 -16.14 -18.90
N GLY A 146 -9.70 -16.57 -20.16
CA GLY A 146 -9.07 -17.86 -20.51
C GLY A 146 -10.00 -18.93 -21.10
N TYR A 147 -11.32 -18.76 -21.05
CA TYR A 147 -12.26 -19.70 -21.68
C TYR A 147 -12.73 -19.22 -23.08
N GLY A 148 -11.77 -19.07 -24.00
CA GLY A 148 -12.03 -18.72 -25.40
C GLY A 148 -12.38 -17.25 -25.62
N ASN A 149 -12.44 -16.84 -26.90
CA ASN A 149 -12.91 -15.50 -27.27
C ASN A 149 -14.37 -15.35 -26.80
N ALA A 150 -14.61 -14.49 -25.85
CA ALA A 150 -15.96 -14.18 -25.38
C ALA A 150 -16.82 -13.82 -26.61
N GLU A 151 -17.96 -14.47 -26.76
CA GLU A 151 -18.97 -14.00 -27.72
C GLU A 151 -19.41 -12.63 -27.27
N ASP A 152 -18.81 -11.58 -27.84
CA ASP A 152 -19.10 -10.16 -27.52
C ASP A 152 -20.59 -9.84 -27.64
N THR A 153 -21.32 -10.64 -28.42
CA THR A 153 -22.77 -10.45 -28.68
C THR A 153 -23.61 -10.47 -27.41
N PHE A 154 -23.42 -11.44 -26.50
CA PHE A 154 -24.23 -11.53 -25.28
C PHE A 154 -23.62 -10.81 -24.08
N VAL A 155 -22.39 -10.33 -24.22
CA VAL A 155 -21.67 -9.64 -23.13
C VAL A 155 -21.60 -8.13 -23.34
N LYS A 156 -21.20 -7.69 -24.55
CA LYS A 156 -20.92 -6.28 -24.86
C LYS A 156 -21.95 -5.62 -25.77
N SER A 157 -22.23 -6.22 -26.95
CA SER A 157 -23.07 -5.56 -27.97
C SER A 157 -24.58 -5.78 -27.77
N GLY A 158 -24.97 -6.88 -27.15
CA GLY A 158 -26.37 -7.31 -27.02
C GLY A 158 -26.88 -8.02 -28.29
N PHE A 159 -27.67 -9.08 -28.09
CA PHE A 159 -28.27 -9.85 -29.20
C PHE A 159 -29.63 -9.28 -29.59
N ARG A 160 -29.82 -8.94 -30.90
CA ARG A 160 -31.03 -8.30 -31.44
C ARG A 160 -31.68 -9.06 -32.61
N ARG A 161 -31.03 -10.12 -33.14
CA ARG A 161 -31.54 -10.83 -34.32
C ARG A 161 -32.62 -11.84 -33.96
N TRP A 162 -33.84 -11.34 -33.69
CA TRP A 162 -34.92 -12.15 -33.16
C TRP A 162 -35.31 -13.34 -34.04
N LYS A 163 -35.17 -13.21 -35.39
CA LYS A 163 -35.41 -14.33 -36.35
C LYS A 163 -34.44 -15.52 -36.08
N LYS A 164 -33.22 -15.21 -35.60
CA LYS A 164 -32.18 -16.24 -35.34
C LYS A 164 -32.06 -16.57 -33.84
N ALA A 165 -32.98 -16.09 -32.98
CA ALA A 165 -32.92 -16.34 -31.56
C ALA A 165 -33.16 -17.82 -31.21
N HIS A 166 -34.17 -18.42 -31.84
CA HIS A 166 -34.65 -19.77 -31.60
C HIS A 166 -34.45 -20.70 -32.82
N GLY A 167 -34.62 -22.00 -32.59
CA GLY A 167 -34.50 -23.08 -33.57
C GLY A 167 -33.32 -24.00 -33.30
N LYS A 168 -33.12 -25.00 -34.18
CA LYS A 168 -32.08 -26.04 -34.04
C LYS A 168 -30.66 -25.42 -33.91
N ASP A 169 -30.44 -24.32 -34.64
CA ASP A 169 -29.19 -23.54 -34.67
C ASP A 169 -29.35 -22.11 -34.14
N GLY A 170 -30.36 -21.88 -33.30
CA GLY A 170 -30.65 -20.58 -32.75
C GLY A 170 -29.53 -20.07 -31.83
N ALA A 171 -29.34 -18.75 -31.81
CA ALA A 171 -28.26 -18.10 -31.05
C ALA A 171 -28.34 -18.42 -29.55
N PHE A 172 -29.53 -18.46 -28.96
CA PHE A 172 -29.70 -18.81 -27.54
C PHE A 172 -29.26 -20.23 -27.24
N GLY A 173 -29.60 -21.18 -28.15
CA GLY A 173 -29.19 -22.57 -28.02
C GLY A 173 -27.66 -22.77 -28.16
N LYS A 174 -27.04 -22.05 -29.09
CA LYS A 174 -25.57 -22.05 -29.25
C LYS A 174 -24.88 -21.45 -28.02
N HIS A 175 -25.38 -20.30 -27.52
CA HIS A 175 -24.84 -19.66 -26.33
C HIS A 175 -24.91 -20.57 -25.09
N LEU A 176 -26.04 -21.26 -24.87
CA LEU A 176 -26.18 -22.23 -23.77
C LEU A 176 -25.15 -23.38 -23.83
N LYS A 177 -24.73 -23.78 -25.04
CA LYS A 177 -23.76 -24.86 -25.24
C LYS A 177 -22.30 -24.37 -25.10
N SER A 178 -22.05 -23.07 -25.14
CA SER A 178 -20.70 -22.53 -25.06
C SER A 178 -20.06 -22.83 -23.70
N GLN A 179 -18.75 -23.09 -23.70
CA GLN A 179 -18.00 -23.38 -22.49
C GLN A 179 -18.02 -22.19 -21.55
N LEU A 180 -17.83 -20.99 -22.09
CA LEU A 180 -17.88 -19.75 -21.32
C LEU A 180 -19.19 -19.61 -20.53
N HIS A 181 -20.35 -19.81 -21.22
CA HIS A 181 -21.66 -19.71 -20.55
C HIS A 181 -21.84 -20.75 -19.45
N LYS A 182 -21.42 -22.00 -19.70
CA LYS A 182 -21.50 -23.08 -18.70
C LYS A 182 -20.70 -22.75 -17.45
N MET A 183 -19.44 -22.31 -17.61
CA MET A 183 -18.57 -21.93 -16.48
C MET A 183 -19.11 -20.70 -15.74
N SER A 184 -19.60 -19.69 -16.46
CA SER A 184 -20.22 -18.52 -15.86
C SER A 184 -21.49 -18.87 -15.07
N CYS A 185 -22.30 -19.82 -15.55
CA CYS A 185 -23.47 -20.30 -14.82
C CYS A 185 -23.13 -21.08 -13.56
N ILE A 186 -22.05 -21.88 -13.59
CA ILE A 186 -21.52 -22.56 -12.39
C ILE A 186 -21.08 -21.51 -11.36
N ALA A 187 -20.27 -20.54 -11.78
CA ALA A 187 -19.82 -19.48 -10.90
C ALA A 187 -20.98 -18.65 -10.33
N TRP A 188 -22.03 -18.37 -11.14
CA TRP A 188 -23.25 -17.71 -10.66
C TRP A 188 -24.05 -18.57 -9.68
N ALA A 189 -24.16 -19.88 -9.91
CA ALA A 189 -24.82 -20.80 -9.00
C ALA A 189 -24.06 -20.87 -7.65
N ASP A 190 -22.73 -20.92 -7.69
CA ASP A 190 -21.89 -20.87 -6.51
C ASP A 190 -22.05 -19.54 -5.77
N TYR A 191 -22.04 -18.42 -6.48
CA TYR A 191 -22.29 -17.11 -5.87
C TYR A 191 -23.66 -17.05 -5.17
N LYS A 192 -24.73 -17.58 -5.78
CA LYS A 192 -26.07 -17.65 -5.14
C LYS A 192 -26.08 -18.56 -3.92
N ARG A 193 -25.38 -19.69 -3.98
CA ARG A 193 -25.22 -20.63 -2.87
C ARG A 193 -24.49 -19.96 -1.70
N HIS A 194 -23.39 -19.26 -2.00
CA HIS A 194 -22.64 -18.49 -1.01
C HIS A 194 -23.46 -17.34 -0.35
N LYS A 195 -24.39 -16.78 -1.08
CA LYS A 195 -25.31 -15.76 -0.54
C LYS A 195 -26.40 -16.36 0.35
N ALA A 196 -26.80 -17.62 0.09
CA ALA A 196 -27.86 -18.33 0.82
C ALA A 196 -27.33 -19.11 2.04
N ASP A 197 -26.18 -19.75 1.90
CA ASP A 197 -25.59 -20.60 2.95
C ASP A 197 -24.41 -19.90 3.62
N LYS A 198 -24.59 -19.53 4.89
CA LYS A 198 -23.49 -18.98 5.72
C LYS A 198 -22.38 -19.99 6.04
N THR A 199 -22.39 -21.20 5.48
CA THR A 199 -21.49 -22.33 5.83
C THR A 199 -20.96 -23.07 4.62
N SER A 200 -20.24 -22.40 3.69
CA SER A 200 -19.65 -23.10 2.55
C SER A 200 -18.16 -23.47 2.74
N VAL A 201 -17.68 -24.43 1.97
CA VAL A 201 -16.23 -24.80 1.89
C VAL A 201 -15.37 -23.57 1.63
N SER A 202 -15.84 -22.63 0.81
CA SER A 202 -15.21 -21.32 0.58
C SER A 202 -15.14 -20.44 1.82
N GLN A 203 -16.15 -20.49 2.72
CA GLN A 203 -16.08 -19.79 4.01
C GLN A 203 -15.06 -20.45 4.95
N ASN A 204 -14.99 -21.77 4.97
CA ASN A 204 -13.98 -22.47 5.76
C ASN A 204 -12.56 -22.19 5.24
N ILE A 205 -12.37 -22.11 3.92
CA ILE A 205 -11.11 -21.64 3.30
C ILE A 205 -10.89 -20.18 3.63
N SER A 206 -11.91 -19.32 3.58
CA SER A 206 -11.84 -17.90 3.95
C SER A 206 -11.53 -17.74 5.43
N GLU A 207 -12.10 -18.53 6.34
CA GLU A 207 -11.81 -18.49 7.78
C GLU A 207 -10.39 -18.99 8.09
N ALA A 208 -9.95 -20.08 7.47
CA ALA A 208 -8.58 -20.56 7.59
C ALA A 208 -7.57 -19.54 7.06
N TYR A 209 -7.89 -18.88 5.93
CA TYR A 209 -7.09 -17.80 5.38
C TYR A 209 -7.06 -16.58 6.31
N LYS A 210 -8.21 -16.15 6.84
CA LYS A 210 -8.29 -15.06 7.83
C LYS A 210 -7.46 -15.36 9.07
N LYS A 211 -7.55 -16.61 9.60
CA LYS A 211 -6.74 -17.06 10.72
C LYS A 211 -5.25 -16.96 10.41
N LYS A 212 -4.82 -17.43 9.23
CA LYS A 212 -3.42 -17.32 8.78
C LYS A 212 -2.97 -15.87 8.65
N VAL A 213 -3.81 -14.99 8.13
CA VAL A 213 -3.52 -13.55 8.04
C VAL A 213 -3.35 -12.94 9.44
N LEU A 214 -4.22 -13.27 10.39
CA LEU A 214 -4.11 -12.79 11.76
C LEU A 214 -2.83 -13.29 12.44
N GLN A 215 -2.48 -14.56 12.27
CA GLN A 215 -1.23 -15.13 12.78
C GLN A 215 0.00 -14.44 12.15
N ASN A 216 -0.02 -14.19 10.85
CA ASN A 216 1.07 -13.47 10.18
C ASN A 216 1.20 -12.03 10.68
N ARG A 217 0.08 -11.32 10.88
CA ARG A 217 0.08 -9.97 11.45
C ARG A 217 0.62 -9.96 12.88
N HIS A 218 0.20 -10.92 13.69
CA HIS A 218 0.69 -11.07 15.06
C HIS A 218 2.21 -11.27 15.08
N TYR A 219 2.73 -12.18 14.24
CA TYR A 219 4.16 -12.42 14.13
C TYR A 219 4.94 -11.16 13.70
N VAL A 220 4.50 -10.47 12.64
CA VAL A 220 5.17 -9.26 12.14
C VAL A 220 5.09 -8.13 13.16
N ARG A 221 3.95 -7.99 13.88
CA ARG A 221 3.80 -7.04 14.99
C ARG A 221 4.83 -7.30 16.09
N THR A 222 4.91 -8.54 16.58
CA THR A 222 5.86 -8.93 17.63
C THR A 222 7.32 -8.64 17.20
N LEU A 223 7.67 -8.96 15.95
CA LEU A 223 9.00 -8.66 15.43
C LEU A 223 9.27 -7.16 15.37
N GLY A 224 8.29 -6.37 14.92
CA GLY A 224 8.36 -4.91 14.90
C GLY A 224 8.51 -4.31 16.30
N GLU A 225 7.78 -4.82 17.29
CA GLU A 225 7.87 -4.39 18.70
C GLU A 225 9.27 -4.67 19.27
N ILE A 226 9.87 -5.81 18.95
CA ILE A 226 11.25 -6.12 19.35
C ILE A 226 12.23 -5.13 18.71
N ILE A 227 12.09 -4.87 17.42
CA ILE A 227 12.97 -3.94 16.70
C ILE A 227 12.84 -2.52 17.27
N LEU A 228 11.61 -2.08 17.51
CA LEU A 228 11.35 -0.77 18.09
C LEU A 228 11.89 -0.66 19.52
N LEU A 229 11.70 -1.69 20.36
CA LEU A 229 12.27 -1.74 21.71
C LEU A 229 13.81 -1.63 21.66
N THR A 230 14.44 -2.41 20.79
CA THR A 230 15.92 -2.36 20.68
C THR A 230 16.43 -1.02 20.17
N ALA A 231 15.72 -0.40 19.23
CA ALA A 231 16.07 0.92 18.70
C ALA A 231 15.90 2.03 19.75
N THR A 232 14.82 2.01 20.51
CA THR A 232 14.52 3.05 21.51
C THR A 232 15.34 2.91 22.81
N GLN A 233 15.88 1.74 23.07
CA GLN A 233 16.70 1.46 24.25
C GLN A 233 18.20 1.37 23.95
N ASP A 234 18.61 1.79 22.74
CA ASP A 234 19.99 1.73 22.26
C ASP A 234 20.65 0.32 22.41
N ILE A 235 19.82 -0.72 22.20
CA ILE A 235 20.27 -2.12 22.29
C ILE A 235 20.70 -2.57 20.89
N ALA A 236 21.96 -3.07 20.77
CA ALA A 236 22.44 -3.63 19.53
C ALA A 236 21.52 -4.73 19.01
N GLN A 237 21.01 -4.61 17.80
CA GLN A 237 20.02 -5.53 17.24
C GLN A 237 20.64 -6.84 16.77
N ARG A 238 21.86 -6.78 16.21
CA ARG A 238 22.53 -7.88 15.53
C ARG A 238 23.70 -8.43 16.31
N GLY A 239 24.05 -9.70 16.03
CA GLY A 239 25.31 -10.30 16.43
C GLY A 239 26.32 -10.21 15.30
N HIS A 240 27.55 -10.56 15.59
CA HIS A 240 28.61 -10.62 14.57
C HIS A 240 28.31 -11.69 13.50
N ARG A 241 27.66 -12.79 13.89
CA ARG A 241 27.17 -13.86 13.01
C ARG A 241 25.73 -14.20 13.34
N GLU A 242 24.88 -14.16 12.34
CA GLU A 242 23.42 -14.33 12.51
C GLU A 242 22.91 -15.74 12.11
N GLY A 243 23.79 -16.76 12.06
CA GLY A 243 23.39 -18.14 11.77
C GLY A 243 22.47 -18.73 12.85
N ASP A 244 21.60 -19.68 12.47
CA ASP A 244 20.69 -20.34 13.42
C ASP A 244 21.43 -21.17 14.48
N ALA A 245 22.65 -21.66 14.16
CA ALA A 245 23.52 -22.44 15.05
C ALA A 245 24.45 -21.55 15.89
N GLU A 246 24.48 -20.26 15.72
CA GLU A 246 25.40 -19.36 16.41
C GLU A 246 24.98 -19.15 17.88
N LEU A 247 25.98 -19.10 18.78
CA LEU A 247 25.74 -18.82 20.21
C LEU A 247 25.19 -17.42 20.44
N ASN A 248 25.57 -16.45 19.62
CA ASN A 248 25.07 -15.08 19.70
C ASN A 248 24.54 -14.58 18.34
N PRO A 249 23.32 -14.98 17.95
CA PRO A 249 22.71 -14.59 16.70
C PRO A 249 22.12 -13.15 16.70
N GLY A 250 22.41 -12.35 17.72
CA GLY A 250 21.86 -11.00 17.92
C GLY A 250 20.63 -10.93 18.80
N ASN A 251 20.38 -9.74 19.34
CA ASN A 251 19.35 -9.54 20.37
C ASN A 251 17.93 -9.70 19.79
N VAL A 252 17.64 -9.22 18.59
CA VAL A 252 16.34 -9.41 17.94
C VAL A 252 15.96 -10.90 17.90
N ARG A 253 16.87 -11.75 17.45
CA ARG A 253 16.63 -13.20 17.40
C ARG A 253 16.54 -13.84 18.78
N LYS A 254 17.28 -13.34 19.78
CA LYS A 254 17.20 -13.82 21.15
C LYS A 254 15.88 -13.46 21.80
N PHE A 255 15.41 -12.21 21.67
CA PHE A 255 14.11 -11.77 22.18
C PHE A 255 12.97 -12.57 21.52
N LEU A 256 13.02 -12.76 20.20
CA LEU A 256 12.04 -13.57 19.50
C LEU A 256 11.99 -15.03 20.02
N LYS A 257 13.17 -15.63 20.32
CA LYS A 257 13.24 -16.98 20.94
C LYS A 257 12.71 -17.00 22.37
N VAL A 258 12.85 -15.93 23.14
CA VAL A 258 12.26 -15.82 24.48
C VAL A 258 10.73 -15.74 24.39
N ILE A 259 10.21 -14.88 23.54
CA ILE A 259 8.75 -14.75 23.35
C ILE A 259 8.14 -16.07 22.84
N ALA A 260 8.84 -16.77 21.94
CA ALA A 260 8.42 -18.08 21.44
C ALA A 260 8.22 -19.14 22.53
N LYS A 261 8.76 -18.98 23.74
CA LYS A 261 8.50 -19.91 24.86
C LYS A 261 7.10 -19.74 25.44
N HIS A 262 6.48 -18.57 25.25
CA HIS A 262 5.22 -18.18 25.84
C HIS A 262 4.10 -17.97 24.80
N ASP A 263 4.45 -17.87 23.53
CA ASP A 263 3.52 -17.63 22.42
C ASP A 263 3.61 -18.76 21.39
N PRO A 264 2.55 -19.58 21.27
CA PRO A 264 2.56 -20.73 20.36
C PRO A 264 2.63 -20.34 18.87
N VAL A 265 2.09 -19.18 18.49
CA VAL A 265 2.14 -18.71 17.09
C VAL A 265 3.57 -18.34 16.72
N ILE A 266 4.25 -17.64 17.61
CA ILE A 266 5.65 -17.28 17.41
C ILE A 266 6.55 -18.53 17.45
N ALA A 267 6.28 -19.47 18.38
CA ALA A 267 7.02 -20.73 18.49
C ALA A 267 6.95 -21.56 17.21
N GLU A 268 5.75 -21.72 16.65
CA GLU A 268 5.55 -22.45 15.41
C GLU A 268 6.31 -21.81 14.25
N ARG A 269 6.24 -20.49 14.10
CA ARG A 269 6.93 -19.77 13.03
C ARG A 269 8.45 -19.85 13.16
N VAL A 270 8.99 -19.69 14.36
CA VAL A 270 10.43 -19.78 14.61
C VAL A 270 10.95 -21.18 14.35
N LYS A 271 10.23 -22.23 14.77
CA LYS A 271 10.62 -23.63 14.65
C LYS A 271 10.45 -24.17 13.24
N SER A 272 9.26 -24.01 12.65
CA SER A 272 8.81 -24.72 11.45
C SER A 272 8.59 -23.80 10.24
N GLY A 273 8.64 -22.48 10.43
CA GLY A 273 8.39 -21.52 9.35
C GLY A 273 9.48 -21.56 8.28
N PRO A 274 9.12 -21.39 6.99
CA PRO A 274 10.08 -21.25 5.91
C PRO A 274 11.10 -20.13 6.20
N LYS A 275 12.35 -20.29 5.76
CA LYS A 275 13.41 -19.31 6.05
C LYS A 275 13.08 -17.90 5.56
N ASN A 276 12.46 -17.79 4.37
CA ASN A 276 12.04 -16.52 3.77
C ASN A 276 10.85 -15.86 4.49
N GLU A 277 10.08 -16.61 5.28
CA GLU A 277 8.94 -16.08 6.04
C GLU A 277 9.29 -15.70 7.50
N LYS A 278 10.52 -15.94 7.94
CA LYS A 278 10.95 -15.59 9.32
C LYS A 278 11.21 -14.10 9.51
N TYR A 279 11.43 -13.35 8.43
CA TYR A 279 11.66 -11.89 8.43
C TYR A 279 12.78 -11.42 9.40
N THR A 280 13.76 -12.30 9.72
CA THR A 280 14.83 -12.02 10.69
C THR A 280 16.16 -11.67 10.04
N SER A 281 16.22 -11.51 8.72
CA SER A 281 17.43 -11.08 8.02
C SER A 281 17.77 -9.62 8.31
N SER A 282 19.05 -9.28 8.22
CA SER A 282 19.52 -7.91 8.40
C SER A 282 18.88 -6.91 7.45
N ALA A 283 18.64 -7.32 6.21
CA ALA A 283 17.95 -6.48 5.22
C ALA A 283 16.53 -6.13 5.65
N ILE A 284 15.74 -7.12 6.11
CA ILE A 284 14.36 -6.89 6.57
C ILE A 284 14.34 -6.09 7.87
N GLN A 285 15.28 -6.33 8.79
CA GLN A 285 15.39 -5.50 10.00
C GLN A 285 15.64 -4.03 9.64
N ASN A 286 16.53 -3.73 8.69
CA ASN A 286 16.74 -2.37 8.20
C ASN A 286 15.48 -1.79 7.55
N GLU A 287 14.84 -2.53 6.65
CA GLU A 287 13.57 -2.10 6.01
C GLU A 287 12.48 -1.76 7.04
N MET A 288 12.39 -2.53 8.13
CA MET A 288 11.45 -2.21 9.21
C MET A 288 11.85 -0.92 9.95
N ILE A 289 13.14 -0.72 10.24
CA ILE A 289 13.62 0.51 10.88
C ILE A 289 13.35 1.72 9.99
N ASP A 290 13.66 1.63 8.70
CA ASP A 290 13.40 2.70 7.74
C ASP A 290 11.91 3.02 7.63
N THR A 291 11.07 1.98 7.66
CA THR A 291 9.61 2.14 7.67
C THR A 291 9.16 2.87 8.93
N PHE A 292 9.64 2.49 10.11
CA PHE A 292 9.31 3.18 11.36
C PHE A 292 9.82 4.63 11.36
N ALA A 293 11.02 4.87 10.86
CA ALA A 293 11.56 6.22 10.74
C ALA A 293 10.72 7.10 9.79
N CYS A 294 10.23 6.55 8.67
CA CYS A 294 9.31 7.25 7.79
C CYS A 294 7.97 7.58 8.48
N MET A 295 7.41 6.63 9.24
CA MET A 295 6.15 6.84 9.96
C MET A 295 6.29 7.90 11.06
N VAL A 296 7.42 7.92 11.79
CA VAL A 296 7.71 8.94 12.80
C VAL A 296 7.84 10.32 12.16
N ARG A 297 8.60 10.41 11.05
CA ARG A 297 8.74 11.68 10.32
C ARG A 297 7.41 12.22 9.80
N GLU A 298 6.55 11.36 9.30
CA GLU A 298 5.21 11.77 8.85
C GLU A 298 4.35 12.27 10.01
N GLU A 299 4.37 11.62 11.16
CA GLU A 299 3.65 12.05 12.36
C GLU A 299 4.16 13.43 12.84
N ILE A 300 5.49 13.63 12.86
CA ILE A 300 6.07 14.93 13.18
C ILE A 300 5.59 15.99 12.18
N ALA A 301 5.62 15.67 10.89
CA ALA A 301 5.19 16.58 9.84
C ALA A 301 3.69 16.91 9.94
N GLU A 302 2.83 15.94 10.29
CA GLU A 302 1.41 16.17 10.57
C GLU A 302 1.22 17.14 11.74
N CYS A 303 1.95 16.97 12.85
CA CYS A 303 1.91 17.88 13.99
C CYS A 303 2.35 19.29 13.59
N VAL A 304 3.47 19.43 12.89
CA VAL A 304 3.99 20.75 12.45
C VAL A 304 2.99 21.44 11.50
N ARG A 305 2.40 20.71 10.56
CA ARG A 305 1.36 21.26 9.65
C ARG A 305 0.12 21.76 10.41
N ALA A 306 -0.28 21.04 11.47
CA ALA A 306 -1.41 21.44 12.32
C ALA A 306 -1.10 22.73 13.12
N CYS A 307 0.13 22.86 13.63
CA CYS A 307 0.58 24.03 14.39
C CYS A 307 0.92 25.23 13.51
N GLN A 308 1.09 25.04 12.20
CA GLN A 308 1.48 26.02 11.19
C GLN A 308 2.90 26.57 11.37
N TYR A 309 3.16 27.34 12.42
CA TYR A 309 4.45 28.00 12.64
C TYR A 309 5.48 27.06 13.25
N PHE A 310 6.68 27.05 12.66
CA PHE A 310 7.78 26.23 13.13
C PHE A 310 9.14 26.92 12.93
N SER A 311 10.14 26.41 13.63
CA SER A 311 11.54 26.78 13.45
C SER A 311 12.38 25.54 13.14
N VAL A 312 13.49 25.78 12.47
CA VAL A 312 14.48 24.77 12.09
C VAL A 312 15.74 24.98 12.90
N GLN A 313 16.24 23.92 13.49
CA GLN A 313 17.58 23.85 14.02
C GLN A 313 18.39 22.87 13.18
N ALA A 314 19.61 23.21 12.87
CA ALA A 314 20.52 22.34 12.15
C ALA A 314 21.92 22.45 12.74
N ASP A 315 22.56 21.29 12.87
CA ASP A 315 23.87 21.17 13.47
C ASP A 315 24.71 20.12 12.75
N GLU A 316 26.04 20.29 12.83
CA GLU A 316 26.99 19.33 12.28
C GLU A 316 27.17 18.16 13.24
N ALA A 317 27.01 16.96 12.75
CA ALA A 317 27.27 15.73 13.50
C ALA A 317 28.25 14.83 12.76
N LYS A 318 29.08 14.10 13.49
CA LYS A 318 29.98 13.09 12.92
C LYS A 318 29.58 11.71 13.40
N ASP A 319 29.41 10.81 12.45
CA ASP A 319 29.16 9.41 12.76
C ASP A 319 30.44 8.67 13.23
N VAL A 320 30.27 7.41 13.64
CA VAL A 320 31.39 6.55 14.07
C VAL A 320 32.43 6.34 12.95
N SER A 321 32.00 6.43 11.69
CA SER A 321 32.87 6.33 10.51
C SER A 321 33.57 7.64 10.16
N LYS A 322 33.38 8.70 10.96
CA LYS A 322 33.86 10.06 10.74
C LYS A 322 33.21 10.73 9.50
N THR A 323 32.09 10.23 9.05
CA THR A 323 31.32 10.87 7.99
C THR A 323 30.54 12.05 8.58
N GLU A 324 30.72 13.21 7.98
CA GLU A 324 30.02 14.43 8.38
C GLU A 324 28.57 14.39 7.92
N GLN A 325 27.68 14.69 8.85
CA GLN A 325 26.22 14.64 8.64
C GLN A 325 25.56 15.90 9.16
N LEU A 326 24.54 16.37 8.49
CA LEU A 326 23.69 17.44 8.96
C LEU A 326 22.54 16.85 9.79
N ALA A 327 22.47 17.19 11.05
CA ALA A 327 21.31 16.92 11.91
C ALA A 327 20.24 17.99 11.68
N LEU A 328 19.01 17.56 11.48
CA LEU A 328 17.86 18.46 11.30
C LEU A 328 16.84 18.23 12.40
N VAL A 329 16.48 19.29 13.11
CA VAL A 329 15.48 19.31 14.18
C VAL A 329 14.42 20.35 13.84
N LEU A 330 13.16 20.00 14.07
CA LEU A 330 12.02 20.92 14.00
C LEU A 330 11.56 21.28 15.40
N ARG A 331 11.31 22.57 15.60
CA ARG A 331 10.77 23.10 16.86
C ARG A 331 9.47 23.84 16.58
N PHE A 332 8.41 23.50 17.31
CA PHE A 332 7.07 24.06 17.15
C PHE A 332 6.32 24.06 18.49
N PHE A 333 5.29 24.88 18.60
CA PHE A 333 4.40 24.88 19.76
C PHE A 333 3.22 23.96 19.48
N ASP A 334 3.10 22.91 20.27
CA ASP A 334 1.98 21.97 20.15
C ASP A 334 0.81 22.45 21.03
N GLU A 335 -0.27 22.87 20.39
CA GLU A 335 -1.47 23.36 21.09
C GLU A 335 -2.16 22.28 21.91
N ALA A 336 -2.03 21.00 21.54
CA ALA A 336 -2.66 19.91 22.27
C ALA A 336 -1.98 19.63 23.60
N SER A 337 -0.66 19.65 23.64
CA SER A 337 0.14 19.50 24.88
C SER A 337 0.46 20.81 25.58
N GLN A 338 0.19 21.97 24.95
CA GLN A 338 0.55 23.32 25.44
C GLN A 338 2.06 23.46 25.71
N CYS A 339 2.88 22.76 24.96
CA CYS A 339 4.33 22.73 25.12
C CYS A 339 5.04 23.00 23.79
N VAL A 340 6.26 23.55 23.90
CA VAL A 340 7.19 23.58 22.78
C VAL A 340 7.76 22.17 22.59
N GLN A 341 7.62 21.64 21.38
CA GLN A 341 8.20 20.36 20.99
C GLN A 341 9.46 20.59 20.15
N GLU A 342 10.49 19.82 20.42
CA GLU A 342 11.69 19.72 19.61
C GLU A 342 11.82 18.29 19.11
N CYS A 343 11.70 18.11 17.80
CA CYS A 343 11.66 16.79 17.19
C CYS A 343 12.81 16.62 16.20
N PHE A 344 13.66 15.65 16.47
CA PHE A 344 14.69 15.23 15.51
C PHE A 344 14.04 14.60 14.27
N VAL A 345 14.48 15.01 13.09
CA VAL A 345 13.92 14.56 11.80
C VAL A 345 14.85 13.63 11.06
N SER A 346 16.11 14.03 10.88
CA SER A 346 17.05 13.25 10.08
C SER A 346 18.50 13.61 10.30
N PHE A 347 19.36 12.64 10.03
CA PHE A 347 20.74 12.89 9.63
C PHE A 347 20.85 12.79 8.11
N THR A 348 21.53 13.76 7.49
CA THR A 348 21.77 13.76 6.05
C THR A 348 23.26 13.89 5.76
N ASN A 349 23.84 12.92 5.07
CA ASN A 349 25.23 13.01 4.62
C ASN A 349 25.35 14.14 3.61
N LEU A 350 26.32 15.03 3.83
CA LEU A 350 26.58 16.14 2.93
C LEU A 350 27.76 15.81 2.00
N ALA A 351 27.51 15.94 0.70
CA ALA A 351 28.58 15.81 -0.29
C ALA A 351 29.55 17.01 -0.26
N PHE A 352 29.03 18.20 0.08
CA PHE A 352 29.77 19.44 0.17
C PHE A 352 29.31 20.25 1.38
N TRP A 353 30.27 20.89 2.07
CA TRP A 353 30.01 21.72 3.26
C TRP A 353 29.98 23.22 2.92
N ASP A 354 29.40 23.58 1.80
CA ASP A 354 29.16 24.96 1.43
C ASP A 354 27.73 25.40 1.78
N ALA A 355 27.57 26.69 2.05
CA ALA A 355 26.27 27.25 2.47
C ALA A 355 25.15 27.03 1.45
N ALA A 356 25.47 26.94 0.17
CA ALA A 356 24.45 26.75 -0.87
C ALA A 356 23.89 25.32 -0.82
N HIS A 357 24.80 24.33 -0.70
CA HIS A 357 24.40 22.92 -0.63
C HIS A 357 23.61 22.61 0.66
N ILE A 358 24.10 23.10 1.81
CA ILE A 358 23.39 22.94 3.10
C ILE A 358 21.98 23.54 3.02
N THR A 359 21.88 24.78 2.48
CA THR A 359 20.57 25.44 2.30
C THR A 359 19.63 24.58 1.45
N ASP A 360 20.11 24.04 0.33
CA ASP A 360 19.31 23.22 -0.57
C ASP A 360 18.86 21.92 0.11
N VAL A 361 19.74 21.27 0.88
CA VAL A 361 19.40 20.07 1.66
C VAL A 361 18.31 20.38 2.69
N ILE A 362 18.43 21.44 3.47
CA ILE A 362 17.42 21.83 4.46
C ILE A 362 16.05 22.08 3.78
N LEU A 363 16.04 22.93 2.75
CA LEU A 363 14.78 23.28 2.08
C LEU A 363 14.15 22.11 1.34
N ARG A 364 14.95 21.20 0.78
CA ARG A 364 14.48 19.96 0.16
C ARG A 364 13.86 19.03 1.21
N SER A 365 14.50 18.91 2.39
CA SER A 365 13.96 18.09 3.50
C SER A 365 12.62 18.63 3.99
N LEU A 366 12.47 19.96 4.13
CA LEU A 366 11.19 20.58 4.47
C LEU A 366 10.13 20.33 3.38
N GLY A 367 10.52 20.42 2.11
CA GLY A 367 9.62 20.13 0.98
C GLY A 367 9.16 18.68 0.94
N GLN A 368 10.04 17.71 1.24
CA GLN A 368 9.69 16.29 1.35
C GLN A 368 8.68 16.01 2.47
N LEU A 369 8.74 16.79 3.57
CA LEU A 369 7.79 16.72 4.66
C LEU A 369 6.49 17.51 4.39
N GLY A 370 6.37 18.15 3.22
CA GLY A 370 5.22 18.98 2.87
C GLY A 370 5.07 20.23 3.75
N LEU A 371 6.19 20.76 4.27
CA LEU A 371 6.21 21.95 5.11
C LEU A 371 6.49 23.20 4.26
N ASP A 372 5.58 24.16 4.30
CA ASP A 372 5.73 25.44 3.58
C ASP A 372 6.63 26.40 4.39
N HIS A 373 7.90 26.38 4.04
CA HIS A 373 8.90 27.23 4.67
C HIS A 373 8.69 28.73 4.35
N LYS A 374 8.04 29.09 3.24
CA LYS A 374 7.84 30.49 2.84
C LYS A 374 6.85 31.18 3.75
N SER A 375 5.77 30.47 4.11
CA SER A 375 4.65 31.04 4.86
C SER A 375 4.77 30.79 6.36
N PHE A 376 5.45 29.72 6.80
CA PHE A 376 5.34 29.24 8.18
C PHE A 376 6.67 29.04 8.92
N LEU A 377 7.82 29.14 8.23
CA LEU A 377 9.12 29.08 8.90
C LEU A 377 9.42 30.44 9.57
N VAL A 378 9.43 30.45 10.90
CA VAL A 378 9.61 31.69 11.70
C VAL A 378 10.93 31.75 12.42
N GLY A 379 11.70 30.68 12.54
CA GLY A 379 12.97 30.68 13.27
C GLY A 379 14.02 29.75 12.65
N LEU A 380 15.27 30.18 12.77
CA LEU A 380 16.46 29.43 12.39
C LEU A 380 17.43 29.39 13.55
N GLY A 381 17.76 28.22 14.06
CA GLY A 381 18.73 28.00 15.11
C GLY A 381 19.95 27.28 14.56
N PHE A 382 21.06 27.93 14.41
CA PHE A 382 22.32 27.34 13.96
C PHE A 382 23.46 27.76 14.90
N ASP A 383 24.54 26.99 14.90
CA ASP A 383 25.78 27.32 15.55
C ASP A 383 26.46 28.58 14.96
N GLY A 384 27.54 29.01 15.61
CA GLY A 384 28.30 30.18 15.18
C GLY A 384 29.23 29.99 14.00
N ALA A 385 29.29 28.79 13.40
CA ALA A 385 30.17 28.52 12.26
C ALA A 385 29.88 29.49 11.10
N SER A 386 30.90 30.03 10.49
CA SER A 386 30.78 31.10 9.47
C SER A 386 29.95 30.67 8.26
N VAL A 387 29.92 29.35 7.92
CA VAL A 387 29.10 28.78 6.87
C VAL A 387 27.61 28.88 7.22
N MET A 388 27.27 28.64 8.48
CA MET A 388 25.88 28.65 8.96
C MET A 388 25.43 30.09 9.28
N SER A 389 26.20 30.86 10.04
CA SER A 389 25.86 32.16 10.61
C SER A 389 26.16 33.36 9.70
N GLY A 390 26.96 33.17 8.64
CA GLY A 390 27.46 34.27 7.79
C GLY A 390 26.35 35.20 7.27
N GLY A 391 26.46 36.51 7.55
CA GLY A 391 25.46 37.51 7.23
C GLY A 391 25.33 37.86 5.74
N THR A 392 26.33 37.55 4.92
CA THR A 392 26.37 37.89 3.49
C THR A 392 25.97 36.70 2.61
N SER A 393 26.47 35.49 2.87
CA SER A 393 26.31 34.31 2.03
C SER A 393 26.11 33.04 2.81
N GLY A 394 26.02 33.08 4.14
CA GLY A 394 25.78 31.91 5.00
C GLY A 394 24.38 31.31 4.83
N VAL A 395 24.22 30.12 5.38
CA VAL A 395 22.95 29.34 5.31
C VAL A 395 21.77 30.18 5.81
N GLN A 396 21.91 30.85 6.97
CA GLN A 396 20.86 31.69 7.55
C GLN A 396 20.39 32.80 6.57
N LYS A 397 21.29 33.43 5.87
CA LYS A 397 20.97 34.50 4.92
C LYS A 397 20.21 33.95 3.71
N ARG A 398 20.69 32.82 3.15
CA ARG A 398 20.09 32.16 1.98
C ARG A 398 18.69 31.63 2.27
N ILE A 399 18.46 31.08 3.47
CA ILE A 399 17.11 30.61 3.85
C ILE A 399 16.18 31.82 4.05
N ARG A 400 16.61 32.89 4.72
CA ARG A 400 15.80 34.07 4.94
C ARG A 400 15.39 34.79 3.65
N GLU A 401 16.18 34.70 2.59
CA GLU A 401 15.79 35.19 1.25
C GLU A 401 14.60 34.44 0.68
N LYS A 402 14.44 33.15 1.04
CA LYS A 402 13.35 32.27 0.58
C LYS A 402 12.21 32.16 1.60
N ALA A 403 12.47 32.46 2.87
CA ALA A 403 11.54 32.41 3.99
C ALA A 403 11.59 33.74 4.78
N PRO A 404 10.88 34.80 4.33
CA PRO A 404 11.02 36.13 4.85
C PRO A 404 10.65 36.29 6.33
N LEU A 405 9.82 35.40 6.86
CA LEU A 405 9.39 35.42 8.27
C LEU A 405 10.44 34.81 9.21
N ALA A 406 11.45 34.13 8.68
CA ALA A 406 12.42 33.42 9.49
C ALA A 406 13.37 34.38 10.20
N TYR A 407 13.47 34.24 11.50
CA TYR A 407 14.41 34.99 12.36
C TYR A 407 15.58 34.06 12.73
N TYR A 408 16.81 34.53 12.55
CA TYR A 408 18.00 33.77 12.92
C TYR A 408 18.35 34.00 14.40
N VAL A 409 18.55 32.92 15.13
CA VAL A 409 19.02 32.90 16.50
C VAL A 409 20.32 32.09 16.56
N HIS A 410 21.35 32.71 17.13
CA HIS A 410 22.57 31.96 17.38
C HIS A 410 22.38 31.00 18.56
N VAL A 411 22.52 29.72 18.31
CA VAL A 411 22.50 28.70 19.37
C VAL A 411 23.91 28.67 19.98
N MET A 412 24.03 29.07 21.24
CA MET A 412 25.28 28.87 21.98
C MET A 412 25.34 27.42 22.43
N ASP A 413 26.47 26.77 22.14
CA ASP A 413 26.80 25.50 22.73
C ASP A 413 26.99 25.73 24.26
N THR A 414 26.01 25.35 25.04
CA THR A 414 26.14 25.33 26.51
C THR A 414 26.86 24.03 26.85
N GLY A 415 28.18 24.01 26.76
CA GLY A 415 29.08 22.88 26.99
C GLY A 415 28.84 22.12 28.30
#